data_976e68c9d015fcecb3a3946289176868
#
_entry.id   976e68c9d015fcecb3a3946289176868
#
_cell.length_a   1.000
_cell.length_b   1.000
_cell.length_c   1.000
_cell.angle_alpha   90.00
_cell.angle_beta   90.00
_cell.angle_gamma   90.00
#
_symmetry.space_group_name_H-M   'P 1'
#
loop_
_entity.id
_entity.type
_entity.pdbx_description
1 polymer ?
#
loop_
_entity_poly.entity_id
_entity_poly.type
_entity_poly.pdbx_seq_one_letter_code
_entity_poly.pdbx_strand_id
1 'polypeptide(L)'
;AVAWQQACLNKTKPTCLLLSRQNLPVMHEHAAVIHENAAKGAYVLSPAKEAAKVILIGTGSEVELALKAQAKLAEEGIDASVVSMPSWDLFDAQSEEYKESVLPAGVTKFAVEAGVPYGWSRYTGSEKNVLGITTFGASAPGGVMMEKYGFTVDNLVAKVKAVL
;
A
#
# COMPACT_ATOMS: atom_id res chain seq x y z
N ALA A 1 14.68 -7.84 5.93
CA ALA A 1 15.92 -8.43 5.39
C ALA A 1 16.26 -7.85 4.02
N VAL A 2 15.33 -7.89 3.05
CA VAL A 2 15.58 -7.36 1.69
C VAL A 2 15.92 -5.87 1.73
N ALA A 3 15.19 -5.05 2.50
CA ALA A 3 15.47 -3.62 2.62
C ALA A 3 16.87 -3.33 3.21
N TRP A 4 17.30 -4.09 4.21
CA TRP A 4 18.67 -4.01 4.74
C TRP A 4 19.72 -4.43 3.70
N GLN A 5 19.45 -5.49 2.94
CA GLN A 5 20.33 -5.91 1.85
C GLN A 5 20.48 -4.81 0.80
N GLN A 6 19.37 -4.19 0.38
CA GLN A 6 19.40 -3.07 -0.57
C GLN A 6 20.19 -1.87 -0.01
N ALA A 7 20.01 -1.53 1.26
CA ALA A 7 20.78 -0.47 1.91
C ALA A 7 22.29 -0.77 1.91
N CYS A 8 22.70 -2.00 2.21
CA CYS A 8 24.10 -2.40 2.18
C CYS A 8 24.71 -2.42 0.77
N LEU A 9 23.92 -2.76 -0.24
CA LEU A 9 24.37 -2.82 -1.64
C LEU A 9 24.45 -1.43 -2.28
N ASN A 10 23.70 -0.46 -1.78
CA ASN A 10 23.71 0.91 -2.30
C ASN A 10 25.00 1.62 -1.92
N LYS A 11 25.88 1.84 -2.91
CA LYS A 11 27.20 2.46 -2.72
C LYS A 11 27.23 3.93 -3.15
N THR A 12 26.17 4.44 -3.77
CA THR A 12 26.19 5.75 -4.46
C THR A 12 25.24 6.77 -3.82
N LYS A 13 24.26 6.33 -3.02
CA LYS A 13 23.26 7.20 -2.42
C LYS A 13 23.02 6.79 -0.96
N PRO A 14 22.58 7.72 -0.10
CA PRO A 14 22.10 7.36 1.24
C PRO A 14 20.81 6.53 1.10
N THR A 15 20.59 5.60 2.03
CA THR A 15 19.35 4.82 2.15
C THR A 15 18.73 5.09 3.52
N CYS A 16 17.48 5.50 3.53
CA CYS A 16 16.70 5.70 4.75
C CYS A 16 15.69 4.56 4.91
N LEU A 17 15.73 3.86 6.04
CA LEU A 17 14.78 2.82 6.40
C LEU A 17 13.83 3.38 7.48
N LEU A 18 12.58 3.61 7.09
CA LEU A 18 11.52 4.04 8.01
C LEU A 18 10.80 2.80 8.54
N LEU A 19 10.96 2.53 9.83
CA LEU A 19 10.44 1.34 10.46
C LEU A 19 9.24 1.68 11.35
N SER A 20 8.23 0.80 11.35
CA SER A 20 7.06 0.92 12.22
C SER A 20 7.44 0.66 13.68
N ARG A 21 6.87 1.44 14.61
CA ARG A 21 7.05 1.24 16.06
C ARG A 21 6.09 0.20 16.63
N GLN A 22 4.91 0.07 16.06
CA GLN A 22 3.91 -0.91 16.49
C GLN A 22 4.29 -2.33 16.05
N ASN A 23 3.76 -3.32 16.74
CA ASN A 23 3.85 -4.70 16.30
C ASN A 23 3.00 -4.90 15.05
N LEU A 24 3.60 -5.50 14.03
CA LEU A 24 2.92 -5.87 12.79
C LEU A 24 2.88 -7.40 12.66
N PRO A 25 1.83 -7.95 12.04
CA PRO A 25 1.78 -9.39 11.79
C PRO A 25 2.89 -9.82 10.83
N VAL A 26 3.45 -10.98 11.07
CA VAL A 26 4.39 -11.60 10.12
C VAL A 26 3.59 -12.29 9.03
N MET A 27 3.75 -11.83 7.80
CA MET A 27 2.98 -12.32 6.63
C MET A 27 3.63 -13.57 6.03
N HIS A 28 3.62 -14.69 6.77
CA HIS A 28 4.28 -15.94 6.36
C HIS A 28 3.78 -16.46 5.01
N GLU A 29 2.49 -16.37 4.75
CA GLU A 29 1.84 -16.79 3.50
C GLU A 29 2.31 -15.99 2.28
N HIS A 30 2.77 -14.77 2.48
CA HIS A 30 3.29 -13.89 1.42
C HIS A 30 4.83 -13.83 1.38
N ALA A 31 5.52 -14.58 2.22
CA ALA A 31 6.97 -14.45 2.41
C ALA A 31 7.76 -14.62 1.10
N ALA A 32 7.38 -15.57 0.25
CA ALA A 32 8.04 -15.80 -1.04
C ALA A 32 7.90 -14.57 -1.97
N VAL A 33 6.68 -14.05 -2.13
CA VAL A 33 6.38 -12.87 -2.97
C VAL A 33 7.12 -11.64 -2.45
N ILE A 34 7.14 -11.44 -1.13
CA ILE A 34 7.85 -10.32 -0.49
C ILE A 34 9.35 -10.42 -0.76
N HIS A 35 9.95 -11.59 -0.52
CA HIS A 35 11.38 -11.80 -0.70
C HIS A 35 11.83 -11.55 -2.14
N GLU A 36 11.05 -12.02 -3.09
CA GLU A 36 11.35 -11.91 -4.52
C GLU A 36 11.20 -10.48 -5.06
N ASN A 37 10.22 -9.72 -4.54
CA ASN A 37 9.79 -8.48 -5.18
C ASN A 37 10.01 -7.21 -4.37
N ALA A 38 10.29 -7.26 -3.07
CA ALA A 38 10.42 -6.06 -2.25
C ALA A 38 11.52 -5.10 -2.74
N ALA A 39 12.58 -5.61 -3.37
CA ALA A 39 13.66 -4.80 -3.96
C ALA A 39 13.21 -3.98 -5.18
N LYS A 40 12.05 -4.27 -5.76
CA LYS A 40 11.49 -3.55 -6.91
C LYS A 40 10.69 -2.29 -6.51
N GLY A 41 10.48 -2.09 -5.20
CA GLY A 41 9.84 -0.89 -4.66
C GLY A 41 8.33 -0.92 -4.55
N ALA A 42 7.62 -1.60 -5.47
CA ALA A 42 6.21 -1.96 -5.36
C ALA A 42 5.97 -3.29 -6.07
N TYR A 43 5.00 -4.05 -5.59
CA TYR A 43 4.65 -5.36 -6.14
C TYR A 43 3.24 -5.78 -5.73
N VAL A 44 2.60 -6.61 -6.54
CA VAL A 44 1.32 -7.24 -6.19
C VAL A 44 1.57 -8.24 -5.07
N LEU A 45 1.07 -7.94 -3.88
CA LEU A 45 1.16 -8.80 -2.70
C LEU A 45 0.06 -9.85 -2.68
N SER A 46 -1.17 -9.43 -2.99
CA SER A 46 -2.35 -10.29 -3.07
C SER A 46 -3.12 -9.96 -4.35
N PRO A 47 -3.11 -10.83 -5.35
CA PRO A 47 -3.81 -10.59 -6.60
C PRO A 47 -5.34 -10.72 -6.41
N ALA A 48 -6.11 -10.09 -7.29
CA ALA A 48 -7.53 -10.36 -7.47
C ALA A 48 -7.75 -11.81 -7.92
N LYS A 49 -8.93 -12.35 -7.65
CA LYS A 49 -9.28 -13.72 -8.07
C LYS A 49 -9.55 -13.81 -9.58
N GLU A 50 -10.12 -12.76 -10.12
CA GLU A 50 -10.42 -12.61 -11.56
C GLU A 50 -9.80 -11.30 -12.06
N ALA A 51 -10.64 -10.36 -12.48
CA ALA A 51 -10.21 -9.05 -12.95
C ALA A 51 -10.39 -8.01 -11.85
N ALA A 52 -9.28 -7.42 -11.40
CA ALA A 52 -9.34 -6.39 -10.38
C ALA A 52 -10.18 -5.19 -10.83
N LYS A 53 -11.19 -4.83 -10.06
CA LYS A 53 -11.93 -3.57 -10.22
C LYS A 53 -11.20 -2.40 -9.55
N VAL A 54 -10.41 -2.72 -8.54
CA VAL A 54 -9.61 -1.75 -7.80
C VAL A 54 -8.30 -2.35 -7.33
N ILE A 55 -7.26 -1.52 -7.27
CA ILE A 55 -5.97 -1.86 -6.67
C ILE A 55 -5.83 -1.03 -5.39
N LEU A 56 -5.72 -1.72 -4.26
CA LEU A 56 -5.43 -1.12 -2.97
C LEU A 56 -3.92 -1.04 -2.79
N ILE A 57 -3.38 0.16 -2.61
CA ILE A 57 -1.94 0.37 -2.44
C ILE A 57 -1.69 0.72 -0.97
N GLY A 58 -0.86 -0.07 -0.30
CA GLY A 58 -0.44 0.18 1.07
C GLY A 58 1.07 0.20 1.23
N THR A 59 1.56 0.89 2.25
CA THR A 59 2.95 0.85 2.67
C THR A 59 3.04 0.56 4.17
N GLY A 60 4.07 -0.18 4.58
CA GLY A 60 4.29 -0.49 5.99
C GLY A 60 3.08 -1.10 6.69
N SER A 61 2.60 -0.46 7.74
CA SER A 61 1.49 -0.93 8.57
C SER A 61 0.15 -0.96 7.84
N GLU A 62 -0.05 -0.12 6.84
CA GLU A 62 -1.32 0.02 6.12
C GLU A 62 -1.58 -1.15 5.14
N VAL A 63 -0.56 -1.95 4.84
CA VAL A 63 -0.71 -3.17 4.01
C VAL A 63 -1.68 -4.17 4.64
N GLU A 64 -1.62 -4.35 5.96
CA GLU A 64 -2.58 -5.22 6.67
C GLU A 64 -4.02 -4.72 6.53
N LEU A 65 -4.22 -3.40 6.63
CA LEU A 65 -5.54 -2.79 6.45
C LEU A 65 -6.05 -3.01 5.02
N ALA A 66 -5.18 -2.87 4.02
CA ALA A 66 -5.53 -3.14 2.62
C ALA A 66 -5.93 -4.60 2.38
N LEU A 67 -5.22 -5.57 2.96
CA LEU A 67 -5.58 -7.00 2.87
C LEU A 67 -6.93 -7.31 3.51
N LYS A 68 -7.22 -6.74 4.69
CA LYS A 68 -8.53 -6.88 5.34
C LYS A 68 -9.65 -6.24 4.51
N ALA A 69 -9.39 -5.09 3.91
CA ALA A 69 -10.35 -4.43 3.03
C ALA A 69 -10.59 -5.23 1.73
N GLN A 70 -9.56 -5.85 1.16
CA GLN A 70 -9.69 -6.77 0.02
C GLN A 70 -10.66 -7.90 0.34
N ALA A 71 -10.50 -8.55 1.49
CA ALA A 71 -11.39 -9.63 1.90
C ALA A 71 -12.84 -9.15 2.03
N LYS A 72 -13.07 -8.00 2.64
CA LYS A 72 -14.41 -7.43 2.79
C LYS A 72 -15.03 -6.99 1.47
N LEU A 73 -14.25 -6.40 0.56
CA LEU A 73 -14.70 -6.05 -0.79
C LEU A 73 -15.12 -7.31 -1.57
N ALA A 74 -14.38 -8.41 -1.44
CA ALA A 74 -14.72 -9.68 -2.09
C ALA A 74 -16.05 -10.25 -1.59
N GLU A 75 -16.41 -10.11 -0.31
CA GLU A 75 -17.74 -10.48 0.23
C GLU A 75 -18.86 -9.68 -0.43
N GLU A 76 -18.57 -8.46 -0.90
CA GLU A 76 -19.51 -7.59 -1.60
C GLU A 76 -19.44 -7.73 -3.13
N GLY A 77 -18.71 -8.72 -3.66
CA GLY A 77 -18.58 -8.97 -5.11
C GLY A 77 -17.68 -7.98 -5.85
N ILE A 78 -16.82 -7.27 -5.12
CA ILE A 78 -15.82 -6.35 -5.66
C ILE A 78 -14.46 -7.01 -5.59
N ASP A 79 -13.93 -7.43 -6.74
CA ASP A 79 -12.63 -8.06 -6.80
C ASP A 79 -11.51 -6.98 -6.78
N ALA A 80 -10.57 -7.13 -5.87
CA ALA A 80 -9.51 -6.17 -5.62
C ALA A 80 -8.14 -6.86 -5.58
N SER A 81 -7.11 -6.18 -6.04
CA SER A 81 -5.70 -6.54 -5.77
C SER A 81 -5.13 -5.68 -4.67
N VAL A 82 -4.16 -6.22 -3.92
CA VAL A 82 -3.36 -5.45 -2.96
C VAL A 82 -1.93 -5.35 -3.45
N VAL A 83 -1.44 -4.12 -3.52
CA VAL A 83 -0.05 -3.77 -3.84
C VAL A 83 0.63 -3.27 -2.57
N SER A 84 1.77 -3.86 -2.25
CA SER A 84 2.70 -3.31 -1.25
C SER A 84 3.70 -2.42 -1.95
N MET A 85 3.82 -1.16 -1.50
CA MET A 85 4.69 -0.15 -2.10
C MET A 85 5.67 0.43 -1.06
N PRO A 86 6.70 -0.31 -0.68
CA PRO A 86 7.65 0.14 0.33
C PRO A 86 8.61 1.25 -0.14
N SER A 87 8.77 1.48 -1.46
CA SER A 87 9.69 2.51 -1.96
C SER A 87 9.26 3.03 -3.33
N TRP A 88 8.92 4.33 -3.38
CA TRP A 88 8.61 5.02 -4.63
C TRP A 88 9.82 5.08 -5.55
N ASP A 89 11.01 5.43 -5.02
CA ASP A 89 12.23 5.59 -5.82
C ASP A 89 12.62 4.29 -6.53
N LEU A 90 12.51 3.15 -5.85
CA LEU A 90 12.82 1.86 -6.44
C LEU A 90 11.76 1.45 -7.47
N PHE A 91 10.50 1.76 -7.23
CA PHE A 91 9.43 1.47 -8.17
C PHE A 91 9.49 2.36 -9.41
N ASP A 92 9.74 3.65 -9.24
CA ASP A 92 9.88 4.59 -10.36
C ASP A 92 11.06 4.26 -11.28
N ALA A 93 12.10 3.64 -10.73
CA ALA A 93 13.25 3.17 -11.50
C ALA A 93 13.02 1.87 -12.29
N GLN A 94 11.85 1.21 -12.13
CA GLN A 94 11.52 0.01 -12.90
C GLN A 94 11.13 0.36 -14.35
N SER A 95 11.14 -0.67 -15.22
CA SER A 95 10.64 -0.52 -16.59
C SER A 95 9.15 -0.19 -16.62
N GLU A 96 8.71 0.45 -17.70
CA GLU A 96 7.28 0.78 -17.88
C GLU A 96 6.41 -0.49 -17.90
N GLU A 97 6.92 -1.59 -18.52
CA GLU A 97 6.21 -2.87 -18.52
C GLU A 97 6.00 -3.41 -17.09
N TYR A 98 7.02 -3.29 -16.21
CA TYR A 98 6.89 -3.71 -14.83
C TYR A 98 5.90 -2.83 -14.07
N LYS A 99 5.99 -1.51 -14.24
CA LYS A 99 5.06 -0.56 -13.60
C LYS A 99 3.63 -0.82 -14.03
N GLU A 100 3.40 -1.06 -15.32
CA GLU A 100 2.08 -1.40 -15.86
C GLU A 100 1.58 -2.77 -15.35
N SER A 101 2.45 -3.74 -15.16
CA SER A 101 2.07 -5.05 -14.59
C SER A 101 1.62 -4.96 -13.13
N VAL A 102 2.13 -3.98 -12.38
CA VAL A 102 1.78 -3.76 -10.96
C VAL A 102 0.59 -2.80 -10.82
N LEU A 103 0.58 -1.73 -11.59
CA LEU A 103 -0.43 -0.66 -11.57
C LEU A 103 -1.01 -0.40 -12.97
N PRO A 104 -1.73 -1.37 -13.56
CA PRO A 104 -2.23 -1.29 -14.92
C PRO A 104 -3.12 -0.05 -15.14
N ALA A 105 -2.98 0.57 -16.33
CA ALA A 105 -3.87 1.64 -16.75
C ALA A 105 -5.33 1.15 -16.80
N GLY A 106 -6.28 2.03 -16.57
CA GLY A 106 -7.71 1.69 -16.65
C GLY A 106 -8.30 0.99 -15.42
N VAL A 107 -7.48 0.54 -14.46
CA VAL A 107 -7.97 0.03 -13.17
C VAL A 107 -7.91 1.13 -12.12
N THR A 108 -8.99 1.33 -11.35
CA THR A 108 -9.01 2.28 -10.23
C THR A 108 -7.96 1.90 -9.20
N LYS A 109 -7.16 2.88 -8.76
CA LYS A 109 -6.16 2.70 -7.70
C LYS A 109 -6.56 3.53 -6.49
N PHE A 110 -6.39 2.98 -5.31
CA PHE A 110 -6.70 3.63 -4.04
C PHE A 110 -5.56 3.40 -3.05
N ALA A 111 -4.93 4.47 -2.57
CA ALA A 111 -3.80 4.38 -1.64
C ALA A 111 -4.25 4.58 -0.18
N VAL A 112 -3.53 3.92 0.72
CA VAL A 112 -3.71 4.04 2.18
C VAL A 112 -2.36 4.39 2.79
N GLU A 113 -2.30 5.56 3.45
CA GLU A 113 -1.08 6.11 4.03
C GLU A 113 -1.40 6.81 5.35
N ALA A 114 -0.92 6.30 6.48
CA ALA A 114 -1.06 6.95 7.79
C ALA A 114 -0.12 8.16 7.93
N GLY A 115 -0.13 9.00 6.92
CA GLY A 115 0.64 10.21 6.75
C GLY A 115 -0.04 11.17 5.80
N VAL A 116 0.71 12.17 5.35
CA VAL A 116 0.22 13.16 4.39
C VAL A 116 -0.02 12.49 3.02
N PRO A 117 -1.20 12.67 2.39
CA PRO A 117 -1.52 12.06 1.10
C PRO A 117 -0.73 12.64 -0.09
N TYR A 118 0.12 13.63 0.16
CA TYR A 118 0.89 14.33 -0.87
C TYR A 118 1.76 13.38 -1.70
N GLY A 119 1.65 13.50 -3.00
CA GLY A 119 2.40 12.72 -3.97
C GLY A 119 1.78 11.38 -4.37
N TRP A 120 0.82 10.84 -3.60
CA TRP A 120 0.13 9.60 -3.94
C TRP A 120 -0.72 9.69 -5.21
N SER A 121 -1.19 10.89 -5.57
CA SER A 121 -1.97 11.11 -6.80
C SER A 121 -1.23 10.74 -8.08
N ARG A 122 0.11 10.69 -8.07
CA ARG A 122 0.91 10.20 -9.20
C ARG A 122 0.68 8.71 -9.52
N TYR A 123 0.28 7.92 -8.51
CA TYR A 123 -0.03 6.49 -8.66
C TYR A 123 -1.53 6.23 -8.73
N THR A 124 -2.33 7.02 -8.01
CA THR A 124 -3.80 6.83 -7.93
C THR A 124 -4.56 7.64 -8.98
N GLY A 125 -3.91 8.58 -9.64
CA GLY A 125 -4.52 9.50 -10.61
C GLY A 125 -5.37 10.61 -9.98
N SER A 126 -5.67 10.55 -8.68
CA SER A 126 -6.46 11.56 -7.96
C SER A 126 -6.13 11.58 -6.48
N GLU A 127 -6.09 12.77 -5.88
CA GLU A 127 -5.97 12.94 -4.42
C GLU A 127 -7.19 12.40 -3.65
N LYS A 128 -8.34 12.27 -4.29
CA LYS A 128 -9.55 11.70 -3.69
C LYS A 128 -9.41 10.18 -3.47
N ASN A 129 -8.52 9.54 -4.20
CA ASN A 129 -8.26 8.11 -4.13
C ASN A 129 -7.17 7.78 -3.10
N VAL A 130 -7.10 8.54 -2.02
CA VAL A 130 -6.13 8.34 -0.94
C VAL A 130 -6.82 8.48 0.42
N LEU A 131 -6.69 7.47 1.25
CA LEU A 131 -6.96 7.58 2.69
C LEU A 131 -5.67 8.03 3.38
N GLY A 132 -5.60 9.28 3.77
CA GLY A 132 -4.44 9.90 4.41
C GLY A 132 -4.84 10.86 5.52
N ILE A 133 -3.84 11.47 6.17
CA ILE A 133 -4.02 12.44 7.25
C ILE A 133 -3.70 13.84 6.70
N THR A 134 -4.68 14.74 6.70
CA THR A 134 -4.55 16.12 6.18
C THR A 134 -4.50 17.17 7.27
N THR A 135 -4.53 16.76 8.53
CA THR A 135 -4.47 17.61 9.72
C THR A 135 -3.26 17.24 10.58
N PHE A 136 -2.98 18.03 11.61
CA PHE A 136 -2.00 17.64 12.61
C PHE A 136 -2.40 16.30 13.28
N GLY A 137 -1.39 15.50 13.58
CA GLY A 137 -1.56 14.29 14.38
C GLY A 137 -1.95 14.62 15.82
N ALA A 138 -2.25 13.58 16.59
CA ALA A 138 -2.50 13.67 18.01
C ALA A 138 -1.75 12.59 18.76
N SER A 139 -1.63 12.73 20.09
CA SER A 139 -0.92 11.78 20.94
C SER A 139 -1.93 10.93 21.71
N ALA A 140 -1.97 9.64 21.37
CA ALA A 140 -2.76 8.61 22.07
C ALA A 140 -2.23 7.22 21.68
N PRO A 141 -2.75 6.11 22.26
CA PRO A 141 -2.42 4.77 21.79
C PRO A 141 -2.69 4.61 20.29
N GLY A 142 -1.74 3.97 19.57
CA GLY A 142 -1.75 3.91 18.10
C GLY A 142 -3.07 3.41 17.50
N GLY A 143 -3.64 2.32 18.03
CA GLY A 143 -4.94 1.80 17.56
C GLY A 143 -6.09 2.80 17.68
N VAL A 144 -6.12 3.58 18.77
CA VAL A 144 -7.13 4.63 18.96
C VAL A 144 -6.95 5.74 17.92
N MET A 145 -5.69 6.08 17.60
CA MET A 145 -5.43 7.11 16.59
C MET A 145 -5.77 6.63 15.18
N MET A 146 -5.44 5.38 14.84
CA MET A 146 -5.82 4.81 13.56
C MET A 146 -7.34 4.85 13.36
N GLU A 147 -8.11 4.45 14.36
CA GLU A 147 -9.57 4.53 14.34
C GLU A 147 -10.08 5.98 14.19
N LYS A 148 -9.55 6.90 15.02
CA LYS A 148 -9.94 8.33 15.00
C LYS A 148 -9.68 9.01 13.66
N TYR A 149 -8.58 8.66 12.98
CA TYR A 149 -8.26 9.17 11.64
C TYR A 149 -8.91 8.36 10.52
N GLY A 150 -9.74 7.37 10.86
CA GLY A 150 -10.53 6.62 9.90
C GLY A 150 -9.79 5.50 9.19
N PHE A 151 -8.63 5.05 9.73
CA PHE A 151 -7.91 3.87 9.22
C PHE A 151 -8.57 2.59 9.73
N THR A 152 -9.81 2.38 9.31
CA THR A 152 -10.62 1.19 9.59
C THR A 152 -11.00 0.50 8.28
N VAL A 153 -11.24 -0.81 8.34
CA VAL A 153 -11.67 -1.59 7.18
C VAL A 153 -12.94 -1.03 6.57
N ASP A 154 -13.93 -0.72 7.42
CA ASP A 154 -15.24 -0.21 6.99
C ASP A 154 -15.13 1.13 6.26
N ASN A 155 -14.36 2.05 6.81
CA ASN A 155 -14.16 3.36 6.19
C ASN A 155 -13.37 3.24 4.88
N LEU A 156 -12.34 2.39 4.83
CA LEU A 156 -11.58 2.16 3.61
C LEU A 156 -12.46 1.58 2.51
N VAL A 157 -13.26 0.56 2.82
CA VAL A 157 -14.20 -0.05 1.89
C VAL A 157 -15.23 0.98 1.40
N ALA A 158 -15.80 1.79 2.30
CA ALA A 158 -16.75 2.83 1.93
C ALA A 158 -16.13 3.88 0.97
N LYS A 159 -14.89 4.32 1.25
CA LYS A 159 -14.18 5.28 0.40
C LYS A 159 -13.83 4.69 -0.97
N VAL A 160 -13.39 3.43 -1.01
CA VAL A 160 -13.12 2.72 -2.27
C VAL A 160 -14.39 2.62 -3.12
N LYS A 161 -15.51 2.22 -2.53
CA LYS A 161 -16.80 2.13 -3.23
C LYS A 161 -17.30 3.48 -3.76
N ALA A 162 -16.93 4.58 -3.12
CA ALA A 162 -17.32 5.92 -3.56
C ALA A 162 -16.56 6.41 -4.81
N VAL A 163 -15.49 5.72 -5.21
CA VAL A 163 -14.67 6.08 -6.39
C VAL A 163 -14.73 5.02 -7.51
N LEU A 164 -15.47 3.92 -7.31
CA LEU A 164 -15.79 2.91 -8.32
C LEU A 164 -17.04 3.28 -9.07
#